data_8f31f8026ebaf9c3fb76fa5a947cf943
#
_entry.id   8f31f8026ebaf9c3fb76fa5a947cf943
#
_cell.length_a   1.000
_cell.length_b   1.000
_cell.length_c   1.000
_cell.angle_alpha   90.00
_cell.angle_beta   90.00
_cell.angle_gamma   90.00
#
_symmetry.space_group_name_H-M   'P 1'
#
loop_
_entity.id
_entity.type
_entity.pdbx_description
1 polymer ?
#
loop_
_entity_poly.entity_id
_entity_poly.type
_entity_poly.pdbx_seq_one_letter_code
_entity_poly.pdbx_strand_id
1 'polypeptide(L)'
;TCINQPYGLVWHMLSDLCYKVHPYRWPTIGKQIEHIAEAKLEDVQQFYNSFYGPNNAILSIAGPMLPSEALELVKLRFGSIPARPVDRRTRDEEPMQTDARTLVDEGKYPSSVLYLAWLMDGRNGDDYYAFDLLSDVMSLGRSSIFYQRMVKVLKVCAHMDAYITGSEDKGLFIMELRPSKEVTMEEMEAHLWNELAAIQKEEIQLSILEKLKNKNESTVCFSNVSASHKATNLGYYESLGDANLINTEADRIAEITAADIFRVVNMLRKDNVNT
;
A
#
# COMPACT_ATOMS: atom_id res chain seq x y z
N THR A 1 -0.36 21.87 -2.80
CA THR A 1 -0.88 21.92 -1.43
C THR A 1 -0.18 20.95 -0.50
N CYS A 2 0.44 19.86 -0.98
CA CYS A 2 1.28 19.00 -0.12
C CYS A 2 2.41 19.81 0.55
N ILE A 3 3.03 20.75 -0.15
CA ILE A 3 4.10 21.60 0.37
C ILE A 3 3.67 22.47 1.58
N ASN A 4 2.39 22.78 1.69
CA ASN A 4 1.84 23.66 2.74
C ASN A 4 1.34 22.89 3.98
N GLN A 5 1.44 21.56 3.98
CA GLN A 5 1.04 20.73 5.12
C GLN A 5 2.28 20.17 5.83
N PRO A 6 2.28 20.11 7.16
CA PRO A 6 3.32 19.40 7.87
C PRO A 6 3.44 17.97 7.35
N TYR A 7 4.67 17.52 7.11
CA TYR A 7 4.99 16.20 6.56
C TYR A 7 4.45 15.93 5.13
N GLY A 8 3.93 16.94 4.42
CA GLY A 8 3.33 16.78 3.09
C GLY A 8 4.27 16.27 2.00
N LEU A 9 5.58 16.39 2.19
CA LEU A 9 6.60 15.91 1.26
C LEU A 9 7.16 14.52 1.62
N VAL A 10 6.76 13.93 2.74
CA VAL A 10 7.30 12.63 3.20
C VAL A 10 7.17 11.56 2.14
N TRP A 11 6.03 11.45 1.47
CA TRP A 11 5.83 10.47 0.40
C TRP A 11 6.76 10.67 -0.79
N HIS A 12 7.08 11.90 -1.15
CA HIS A 12 8.03 12.19 -2.21
C HIS A 12 9.43 11.72 -1.84
N MET A 13 9.86 12.06 -0.63
CA MET A 13 11.19 11.71 -0.11
C MET A 13 11.33 10.21 0.10
N LEU A 14 10.32 9.57 0.70
CA LEU A 14 10.33 8.14 0.97
C LEU A 14 10.32 7.32 -0.32
N SER A 15 9.49 7.69 -1.29
CA SER A 15 9.44 7.03 -2.60
C SER A 15 10.78 7.15 -3.34
N ASP A 16 11.38 8.34 -3.37
CA ASP A 16 12.69 8.55 -4.02
C ASP A 16 13.83 7.80 -3.32
N LEU A 17 13.73 7.63 -1.99
CA LEU A 17 14.68 6.87 -1.21
C LEU A 17 14.56 5.36 -1.47
N CYS A 18 13.33 4.84 -1.50
CA CYS A 18 13.04 3.41 -1.63
C CYS A 18 13.24 2.88 -3.04
N TYR A 19 12.74 3.58 -4.05
CA TYR A 19 12.79 3.13 -5.45
C TYR A 19 13.94 3.78 -6.20
N LYS A 20 14.67 3.00 -7.02
CA LYS A 20 15.78 3.48 -7.84
C LYS A 20 15.49 3.44 -9.34
N VAL A 21 14.77 2.44 -9.78
CA VAL A 21 14.43 2.22 -11.20
C VAL A 21 12.94 2.34 -11.47
N HIS A 22 12.10 1.80 -10.58
CA HIS A 22 10.66 1.73 -10.79
C HIS A 22 10.01 3.13 -10.77
N PRO A 23 8.98 3.39 -11.60
CA PRO A 23 8.25 4.66 -11.64
C PRO A 23 7.57 5.08 -10.32
N TYR A 24 7.39 4.19 -9.36
CA TYR A 24 6.89 4.53 -8.02
C TYR A 24 7.84 5.46 -7.24
N ARG A 25 9.01 5.72 -7.78
CA ARG A 25 9.97 6.69 -7.26
C ARG A 25 9.42 8.10 -7.12
N TRP A 26 8.40 8.46 -7.87
CA TRP A 26 7.71 9.76 -7.76
C TRP A 26 6.21 9.57 -7.67
N PRO A 27 5.51 10.51 -7.00
CA PRO A 27 4.06 10.38 -6.81
C PRO A 27 3.28 10.58 -8.11
N THR A 28 2.07 10.02 -8.15
CA THR A 28 1.15 10.09 -9.30
C THR A 28 0.75 11.53 -9.68
N ILE A 29 0.84 12.48 -8.76
CA ILE A 29 0.58 13.91 -9.04
C ILE A 29 1.61 14.52 -10.01
N GLY A 30 2.74 13.88 -10.19
CA GLY A 30 3.81 14.30 -11.09
C GLY A 30 5.15 14.51 -10.39
N LYS A 31 6.22 14.46 -11.15
CA LYS A 31 7.60 14.57 -10.67
C LYS A 31 8.05 16.02 -10.50
N GLN A 32 7.69 16.89 -11.44
CA GLN A 32 8.15 18.28 -11.49
C GLN A 32 7.04 19.17 -12.04
N ILE A 33 6.94 20.41 -11.55
CA ILE A 33 5.93 21.40 -11.97
C ILE A 33 6.19 21.81 -13.43
N GLU A 34 7.44 21.82 -13.85
CA GLU A 34 7.89 22.17 -15.18
C GLU A 34 7.27 21.26 -16.24
N HIS A 35 7.06 19.98 -15.95
CA HIS A 35 6.39 19.05 -16.86
C HIS A 35 4.97 19.49 -17.23
N ILE A 36 4.27 20.16 -16.29
CA ILE A 36 2.93 20.71 -16.54
C ILE A 36 3.03 22.04 -17.29
N ALA A 37 4.00 22.89 -16.93
CA ALA A 37 4.18 24.19 -17.53
C ALA A 37 4.62 24.11 -19.00
N GLU A 38 5.39 23.07 -19.36
CA GLU A 38 5.92 22.83 -20.70
C GLU A 38 5.00 21.97 -21.58
N ALA A 39 3.98 21.32 -20.97
CA ALA A 39 3.05 20.44 -21.68
C ALA A 39 2.25 21.21 -22.73
N LYS A 40 2.22 20.69 -23.95
CA LYS A 40 1.47 21.22 -25.08
C LYS A 40 0.16 20.45 -25.27
N LEU A 41 -0.76 21.04 -25.99
CA LEU A 41 -2.03 20.39 -26.32
C LEU A 41 -1.82 19.07 -27.08
N GLU A 42 -0.81 19.03 -27.94
CA GLU A 42 -0.44 17.85 -28.72
C GLU A 42 -0.03 16.68 -27.80
N ASP A 43 0.73 16.94 -26.73
CA ASP A 43 1.16 15.93 -25.75
C ASP A 43 -0.06 15.32 -25.03
N VAL A 44 -1.02 16.17 -24.64
CA VAL A 44 -2.28 15.74 -24.01
C VAL A 44 -3.12 14.90 -24.98
N GLN A 45 -3.23 15.34 -26.23
CA GLN A 45 -3.95 14.61 -27.27
C GLN A 45 -3.30 13.24 -27.58
N GLN A 46 -1.99 13.21 -27.67
CA GLN A 46 -1.23 11.97 -27.90
C GLN A 46 -1.46 11.00 -26.72
N PHE A 47 -1.32 11.48 -25.49
CA PHE A 47 -1.57 10.68 -24.28
C PHE A 47 -2.99 10.12 -24.28
N TYR A 48 -4.00 10.97 -24.53
CA TYR A 48 -5.39 10.54 -24.59
C TYR A 48 -5.61 9.48 -25.67
N ASN A 49 -5.07 9.68 -26.86
CA ASN A 49 -5.20 8.72 -27.96
C ASN A 49 -4.53 7.37 -27.69
N SER A 50 -3.40 7.38 -26.95
CA SER A 50 -2.64 6.17 -26.62
C SER A 50 -3.25 5.35 -25.48
N PHE A 51 -3.94 6.00 -24.52
CA PHE A 51 -4.36 5.32 -23.30
C PHE A 51 -5.87 5.28 -23.06
N TYR A 52 -6.66 6.19 -23.64
CA TYR A 52 -8.09 6.28 -23.40
C TYR A 52 -8.91 5.63 -24.53
N GLY A 53 -8.61 4.38 -24.82
CA GLY A 53 -9.41 3.55 -25.74
C GLY A 53 -10.31 2.56 -24.99
N PRO A 54 -11.43 2.10 -25.57
CA PRO A 54 -12.33 1.15 -24.92
C PRO A 54 -11.67 -0.21 -24.64
N ASN A 55 -10.65 -0.57 -25.38
CA ASN A 55 -9.84 -1.77 -25.18
C ASN A 55 -8.75 -1.62 -24.10
N ASN A 56 -8.66 -0.46 -23.47
CA ASN A 56 -7.79 -0.18 -22.32
C ASN A 56 -8.61 0.36 -21.12
N ALA A 57 -9.90 0.09 -21.09
CA ALA A 57 -10.80 0.52 -20.03
C ALA A 57 -11.59 -0.65 -19.48
N ILE A 58 -11.80 -0.68 -18.18
CA ILE A 58 -12.65 -1.63 -17.50
C ILE A 58 -13.93 -0.90 -17.10
N LEU A 59 -15.08 -1.43 -17.55
CA LEU A 59 -16.39 -0.94 -17.16
C LEU A 59 -17.02 -1.94 -16.18
N SER A 60 -17.21 -1.50 -14.96
CA SER A 60 -17.86 -2.30 -13.91
C SER A 60 -19.22 -1.73 -13.55
N ILE A 61 -20.23 -2.59 -13.51
CA ILE A 61 -21.62 -2.21 -13.21
C ILE A 61 -22.15 -3.13 -12.10
N ALA A 62 -22.69 -2.54 -11.05
CA ALA A 62 -23.41 -3.25 -10.01
C ALA A 62 -24.72 -2.52 -9.68
N GLY A 63 -25.83 -3.25 -9.58
CA GLY A 63 -27.14 -2.70 -9.29
C GLY A 63 -28.29 -3.68 -9.53
N PRO A 64 -29.53 -3.29 -9.31
CA PRO A 64 -30.72 -4.12 -9.49
C PRO A 64 -31.11 -4.22 -10.99
N MET A 65 -30.23 -4.73 -11.82
CA MET A 65 -30.41 -4.85 -13.26
C MET A 65 -29.93 -6.24 -13.70
N LEU A 66 -30.59 -6.85 -14.69
CA LEU A 66 -30.11 -8.09 -15.26
C LEU A 66 -28.81 -7.86 -16.06
N PRO A 67 -27.83 -8.74 -15.96
CA PRO A 67 -26.57 -8.61 -16.72
C PRO A 67 -26.77 -8.48 -18.24
N SER A 68 -27.78 -9.18 -18.79
CA SER A 68 -28.13 -9.08 -20.21
C SER A 68 -28.62 -7.68 -20.60
N GLU A 69 -29.45 -7.04 -19.77
CA GLU A 69 -29.96 -5.68 -20.02
C GLU A 69 -28.81 -4.67 -19.95
N ALA A 70 -27.94 -4.81 -18.93
CA ALA A 70 -26.74 -3.98 -18.80
C ALA A 70 -25.84 -4.11 -20.04
N LEU A 71 -25.60 -5.34 -20.51
CA LEU A 71 -24.77 -5.60 -21.69
C LEU A 71 -25.34 -4.95 -22.97
N GLU A 72 -26.65 -5.04 -23.19
CA GLU A 72 -27.29 -4.40 -24.35
C GLU A 72 -27.18 -2.87 -24.29
N LEU A 73 -27.34 -2.26 -23.11
CA LEU A 73 -27.13 -0.83 -22.93
C LEU A 73 -25.66 -0.42 -23.18
N VAL A 74 -24.71 -1.22 -22.71
CA VAL A 74 -23.28 -0.99 -22.96
C VAL A 74 -22.96 -1.06 -24.45
N LYS A 75 -23.44 -2.11 -25.15
CA LYS A 75 -23.27 -2.23 -26.61
C LYS A 75 -23.87 -1.04 -27.35
N LEU A 76 -25.06 -0.60 -26.96
CA LEU A 76 -25.74 0.55 -27.57
C LEU A 76 -24.95 1.84 -27.41
N ARG A 77 -24.34 2.05 -26.24
CA ARG A 77 -23.67 3.33 -25.89
C ARG A 77 -22.20 3.39 -26.27
N PHE A 78 -21.52 2.24 -26.19
CA PHE A 78 -20.06 2.17 -26.35
C PHE A 78 -19.62 1.31 -27.54
N GLY A 79 -20.50 0.46 -28.08
CA GLY A 79 -20.13 -0.52 -29.12
C GLY A 79 -19.66 0.09 -30.44
N SER A 80 -20.00 1.36 -30.72
CA SER A 80 -19.53 2.07 -31.91
C SER A 80 -18.14 2.71 -31.76
N ILE A 81 -17.58 2.73 -30.55
CA ILE A 81 -16.27 3.35 -30.28
C ILE A 81 -15.17 2.38 -30.74
N PRO A 82 -14.33 2.75 -31.70
CA PRO A 82 -13.29 1.87 -32.20
C PRO A 82 -12.20 1.62 -31.17
N ALA A 83 -11.66 0.40 -31.16
CA ALA A 83 -10.44 0.09 -30.40
C ALA A 83 -9.26 0.93 -30.91
N ARG A 84 -8.34 1.27 -30.02
CA ARG A 84 -7.14 2.05 -30.32
C ARG A 84 -5.89 1.23 -30.02
N PRO A 85 -4.76 1.47 -30.71
CA PRO A 85 -3.48 0.92 -30.30
C PRO A 85 -3.14 1.38 -28.88
N VAL A 86 -2.85 0.44 -28.00
CA VAL A 86 -2.41 0.74 -26.62
C VAL A 86 -0.92 0.53 -26.53
N ASP A 87 -0.19 1.55 -26.13
CA ASP A 87 1.23 1.46 -25.81
C ASP A 87 1.39 0.83 -24.42
N ARG A 88 1.57 -0.48 -24.38
CA ARG A 88 1.86 -1.21 -23.12
C ARG A 88 3.35 -1.12 -22.86
N ARG A 89 3.75 -0.08 -22.15
CA ARG A 89 5.14 0.06 -21.71
C ARG A 89 5.45 -1.00 -20.67
N THR A 90 6.55 -1.73 -20.86
CA THR A 90 7.15 -2.54 -19.80
C THR A 90 7.75 -1.61 -18.76
N ARG A 91 7.47 -1.87 -17.50
CA ARG A 91 8.11 -1.18 -16.37
C ARG A 91 9.32 -2.00 -15.93
N ASP A 92 10.41 -1.32 -15.64
CA ASP A 92 11.57 -1.98 -15.04
C ASP A 92 11.21 -2.41 -13.62
N GLU A 93 11.52 -3.66 -13.28
CA GLU A 93 11.29 -4.17 -11.95
C GLU A 93 12.27 -3.55 -10.96
N GLU A 94 11.79 -3.09 -9.79
CA GLU A 94 12.67 -2.62 -8.74
C GLU A 94 13.52 -3.77 -8.21
N PRO A 95 14.86 -3.65 -8.20
CA PRO A 95 15.74 -4.70 -7.68
C PRO A 95 15.57 -4.88 -6.16
N MET A 96 15.94 -6.06 -5.66
CA MET A 96 16.01 -6.29 -4.22
C MET A 96 17.01 -5.31 -3.58
N GLN A 97 16.58 -4.69 -2.49
CA GLN A 97 17.45 -3.80 -1.72
C GLN A 97 18.38 -4.59 -0.82
N THR A 98 19.67 -4.33 -0.92
CA THR A 98 20.73 -5.00 -0.15
C THR A 98 21.33 -4.12 0.94
N ASP A 99 21.20 -2.79 0.80
CA ASP A 99 21.86 -1.82 1.67
C ASP A 99 20.83 -0.86 2.28
N ALA A 100 20.98 -0.57 3.58
CA ALA A 100 20.17 0.44 4.25
C ALA A 100 20.42 1.84 3.65
N ARG A 101 19.36 2.63 3.58
CA ARG A 101 19.43 4.02 3.10
C ARG A 101 18.81 4.95 4.14
N THR A 102 19.43 6.09 4.36
CA THR A 102 18.94 7.07 5.33
C THR A 102 18.84 8.44 4.70
N LEU A 103 17.73 9.12 4.99
CA LEU A 103 17.51 10.52 4.67
C LEU A 103 17.05 11.26 5.92
N VAL A 104 17.67 12.37 6.23
CA VAL A 104 17.24 13.27 7.30
C VAL A 104 16.79 14.57 6.67
N ASP A 105 15.57 14.99 6.99
CA ASP A 105 15.03 16.28 6.58
C ASP A 105 14.78 17.16 7.79
N GLU A 106 15.34 18.36 7.79
CA GLU A 106 15.23 19.32 8.86
C GLU A 106 14.39 20.52 8.39
N GLY A 107 13.32 20.82 9.11
CA GLY A 107 12.39 21.87 8.75
C GLY A 107 11.54 22.33 9.91
N LYS A 108 10.56 23.18 9.60
CA LYS A 108 9.56 23.65 10.58
C LYS A 108 8.45 22.62 10.76
N TYR A 109 8.76 21.52 11.39
CA TYR A 109 7.81 20.45 11.70
C TYR A 109 7.26 20.58 13.12
N PRO A 110 5.99 20.19 13.37
CA PRO A 110 5.38 20.22 14.70
C PRO A 110 6.09 19.31 15.72
N SER A 111 6.61 18.16 15.24
CA SER A 111 7.39 17.19 16.03
C SER A 111 8.27 16.37 15.10
N SER A 112 9.27 15.71 15.68
CA SER A 112 10.05 14.71 14.94
C SER A 112 9.21 13.48 14.62
N VAL A 113 9.48 12.85 13.47
CA VAL A 113 8.82 11.64 12.99
C VAL A 113 9.87 10.74 12.36
N LEU A 114 9.81 9.45 12.66
CA LEU A 114 10.63 8.42 12.05
C LEU A 114 9.76 7.59 11.09
N TYR A 115 10.21 7.47 9.86
CA TYR A 115 9.67 6.53 8.88
C TYR A 115 10.71 5.45 8.59
N LEU A 116 10.28 4.22 8.68
CA LEU A 116 11.05 3.04 8.25
C LEU A 116 10.27 2.36 7.14
N ALA A 117 10.92 2.07 6.03
CA ALA A 117 10.26 1.43 4.89
C ALA A 117 11.13 0.30 4.31
N TRP A 118 10.46 -0.80 3.97
CA TRP A 118 11.06 -1.94 3.29
C TRP A 118 10.31 -2.24 2.00
N LEU A 119 11.04 -2.64 0.97
CA LEU A 119 10.41 -3.19 -0.23
C LEU A 119 9.74 -4.52 0.11
N MET A 120 8.54 -4.68 -0.40
CA MET A 120 7.73 -5.88 -0.25
C MET A 120 7.10 -6.29 -1.59
N ASP A 121 6.52 -7.46 -1.66
CA ASP A 121 5.78 -7.91 -2.83
C ASP A 121 4.62 -6.98 -3.16
N GLY A 122 4.33 -6.87 -4.46
CA GLY A 122 3.14 -6.19 -4.95
C GLY A 122 1.87 -7.01 -4.68
N ARG A 123 0.73 -6.45 -5.08
CA ARG A 123 -0.62 -6.95 -4.78
C ARG A 123 -0.85 -8.41 -5.17
N ASN A 124 -0.21 -8.88 -6.22
CA ASN A 124 -0.30 -10.26 -6.72
C ASN A 124 0.82 -11.18 -6.22
N GLY A 125 1.75 -10.68 -5.39
CA GLY A 125 2.84 -11.46 -4.84
C GLY A 125 2.40 -12.39 -3.69
N ASP A 126 3.18 -13.44 -3.48
CA ASP A 126 2.87 -14.49 -2.50
C ASP A 126 2.84 -13.98 -1.05
N ASP A 127 3.69 -12.99 -0.74
CA ASP A 127 3.85 -12.45 0.60
C ASP A 127 2.94 -11.26 0.92
N TYR A 128 2.18 -10.75 -0.06
CA TYR A 128 1.38 -9.54 0.12
C TYR A 128 0.44 -9.61 1.32
N TYR A 129 -0.38 -10.65 1.41
CA TYR A 129 -1.34 -10.80 2.52
C TYR A 129 -0.69 -11.08 3.87
N ALA A 130 0.48 -11.71 3.86
CA ALA A 130 1.26 -11.92 5.09
C ALA A 130 1.80 -10.58 5.62
N PHE A 131 2.29 -9.69 4.76
CA PHE A 131 2.68 -8.32 5.14
C PHE A 131 1.49 -7.47 5.58
N ASP A 132 0.34 -7.59 4.93
CA ASP A 132 -0.88 -6.87 5.31
C ASP A 132 -1.30 -7.26 6.74
N LEU A 133 -1.44 -8.55 7.01
CA LEU A 133 -1.74 -9.04 8.36
C LEU A 133 -0.64 -8.70 9.38
N LEU A 134 0.65 -8.70 8.98
CA LEU A 134 1.73 -8.29 9.86
C LEU A 134 1.58 -6.82 10.27
N SER A 135 1.20 -5.94 9.35
CA SER A 135 0.95 -4.53 9.68
C SER A 135 -0.17 -4.38 10.72
N ASP A 136 -1.23 -5.15 10.56
CA ASP A 136 -2.35 -5.22 11.49
C ASP A 136 -1.94 -5.76 12.88
N VAL A 137 -1.14 -6.83 12.92
CA VAL A 137 -0.56 -7.37 14.16
C VAL A 137 0.23 -6.30 14.92
N MET A 138 1.03 -5.51 14.18
CA MET A 138 1.89 -4.50 14.78
C MET A 138 1.12 -3.28 15.28
N SER A 139 0.18 -2.74 14.52
CA SER A 139 -0.39 -1.41 14.82
C SER A 139 -1.91 -1.34 14.91
N LEU A 140 -2.66 -2.37 14.46
CA LEU A 140 -4.10 -2.25 14.38
C LEU A 140 -4.80 -2.16 15.72
N GLY A 141 -5.13 -0.94 16.11
CA GLY A 141 -5.89 -0.62 17.32
C GLY A 141 -5.10 -0.81 18.62
N ARG A 142 -5.79 -0.57 19.73
CA ARG A 142 -5.14 -0.51 21.04
C ARG A 142 -4.62 -1.84 21.58
N SER A 143 -5.01 -2.97 20.99
CA SER A 143 -4.57 -4.32 21.40
C SER A 143 -3.43 -4.86 20.53
N SER A 144 -2.92 -4.09 19.58
CA SER A 144 -1.78 -4.46 18.76
C SER A 144 -0.49 -4.51 19.57
N ILE A 145 0.44 -5.33 19.12
CA ILE A 145 1.67 -5.65 19.89
C ILE A 145 2.46 -4.37 20.16
N PHE A 146 2.75 -3.58 19.15
CA PHE A 146 3.58 -2.38 19.33
C PHE A 146 2.86 -1.26 20.07
N TYR A 147 1.54 -1.11 19.88
CA TYR A 147 0.81 -0.14 20.69
C TYR A 147 0.91 -0.48 22.18
N GLN A 148 0.74 -1.75 22.54
CA GLN A 148 0.84 -2.18 23.94
C GLN A 148 2.27 -1.98 24.47
N ARG A 149 3.29 -2.36 23.69
CA ARG A 149 4.68 -2.30 24.14
C ARG A 149 5.23 -0.87 24.10
N MET A 150 5.21 -0.22 22.92
CA MET A 150 5.89 1.05 22.71
C MET A 150 5.12 2.25 23.27
N VAL A 151 3.78 2.22 23.21
CA VAL A 151 2.95 3.35 23.63
C VAL A 151 2.47 3.20 25.08
N LYS A 152 2.03 2.00 25.51
CA LYS A 152 1.43 1.80 26.85
C LYS A 152 2.43 1.43 27.91
N VAL A 153 3.32 0.47 27.67
CA VAL A 153 4.26 -0.06 28.66
C VAL A 153 5.52 0.79 28.71
N LEU A 154 6.27 0.87 27.61
CA LEU A 154 7.53 1.61 27.54
C LEU A 154 7.32 3.12 27.48
N LYS A 155 6.19 3.58 26.92
CA LYS A 155 5.83 5.00 26.75
C LYS A 155 6.86 5.81 25.95
N VAL A 156 7.60 5.14 25.08
CA VAL A 156 8.61 5.77 24.21
C VAL A 156 8.01 6.38 22.95
N CYS A 157 6.84 5.93 22.53
CA CYS A 157 6.10 6.48 21.39
C CYS A 157 4.83 7.21 21.84
N ALA A 158 4.59 8.40 21.30
CA ALA A 158 3.30 9.08 21.36
C ALA A 158 2.33 8.53 20.31
N HIS A 159 2.86 8.12 19.15
CA HIS A 159 2.13 7.47 18.05
C HIS A 159 3.03 6.45 17.37
N MET A 160 2.41 5.38 16.93
CA MET A 160 3.05 4.36 16.12
C MET A 160 2.00 3.73 15.20
N ASP A 161 2.36 3.62 13.93
CA ASP A 161 1.54 2.95 12.92
C ASP A 161 2.42 2.08 12.03
N ALA A 162 1.83 1.02 11.47
CA ALA A 162 2.44 0.17 10.46
C ALA A 162 1.40 -0.14 9.38
N TYR A 163 1.79 0.00 8.13
CA TYR A 163 0.89 -0.19 7.00
C TYR A 163 1.67 -0.58 5.74
N ILE A 164 0.94 -1.07 4.75
CA ILE A 164 1.50 -1.42 3.45
C ILE A 164 0.96 -0.51 2.36
N THR A 165 1.68 -0.42 1.25
CA THR A 165 1.14 0.13 0.01
C THR A 165 0.45 -0.98 -0.78
N GLY A 166 -0.78 -0.71 -1.29
CA GLY A 166 -1.54 -1.65 -2.12
C GLY A 166 -1.11 -1.62 -3.59
N SER A 167 0.19 -1.55 -3.86
CA SER A 167 0.75 -1.37 -5.20
C SER A 167 0.63 -2.64 -6.05
N GLU A 168 0.44 -2.50 -7.36
CA GLU A 168 0.43 -3.63 -8.31
C GLU A 168 1.79 -4.33 -8.37
N ASP A 169 2.85 -3.53 -8.55
CA ASP A 169 4.25 -3.97 -8.50
C ASP A 169 4.78 -3.87 -7.06
N LYS A 170 6.09 -4.14 -6.83
CA LYS A 170 6.70 -4.09 -5.50
C LYS A 170 6.30 -2.84 -4.73
N GLY A 171 5.71 -3.06 -3.58
CA GLY A 171 5.22 -2.04 -2.66
C GLY A 171 6.18 -1.80 -1.50
N LEU A 172 5.67 -1.09 -0.50
CA LEU A 172 6.41 -0.78 0.72
C LEU A 172 5.63 -1.27 1.94
N PHE A 173 6.34 -1.90 2.87
CA PHE A 173 5.93 -2.02 4.27
C PHE A 173 6.51 -0.84 5.03
N ILE A 174 5.67 -0.08 5.70
CA ILE A 174 6.05 1.19 6.30
C ILE A 174 5.71 1.18 7.79
N MET A 175 6.60 1.71 8.59
CA MET A 175 6.37 2.02 10.00
C MET A 175 6.56 3.52 10.21
N GLU A 176 5.58 4.18 10.83
CA GLU A 176 5.62 5.58 11.24
C GLU A 176 5.64 5.65 12.76
N LEU A 177 6.63 6.34 13.33
CA LEU A 177 6.76 6.50 14.77
C LEU A 177 6.98 7.96 15.14
N ARG A 178 6.35 8.38 16.23
CA ARG A 178 6.57 9.69 16.84
C ARG A 178 7.02 9.51 18.28
N PRO A 179 8.16 10.08 18.69
CA PRO A 179 8.64 9.94 20.07
C PRO A 179 7.67 10.58 21.04
N SER A 180 7.62 10.02 22.25
CA SER A 180 6.96 10.67 23.38
C SER A 180 7.73 11.93 23.78
N LYS A 181 7.04 12.85 24.47
CA LYS A 181 7.68 14.03 25.04
C LYS A 181 8.83 13.60 25.96
N GLU A 182 10.00 14.15 25.82
CA GLU A 182 11.22 13.82 26.60
C GLU A 182 11.97 12.55 26.15
N VAL A 183 11.52 11.84 25.13
CA VAL A 183 12.21 10.68 24.53
C VAL A 183 12.91 11.14 23.25
N THR A 184 14.19 10.78 23.11
CA THR A 184 14.93 11.08 21.87
C THR A 184 14.55 10.13 20.73
N MET A 185 14.86 10.54 19.50
CA MET A 185 14.61 9.69 18.32
C MET A 185 15.43 8.40 18.40
N GLU A 186 16.67 8.51 18.81
CA GLU A 186 17.62 7.39 18.94
C GLU A 186 17.15 6.38 20.00
N GLU A 187 16.64 6.89 21.14
CA GLU A 187 16.09 6.04 22.20
C GLU A 187 14.85 5.29 21.71
N MET A 188 13.92 6.00 21.08
CA MET A 188 12.70 5.39 20.51
C MET A 188 13.06 4.33 19.45
N GLU A 189 13.98 4.65 18.55
CA GLU A 189 14.42 3.72 17.50
C GLU A 189 15.12 2.49 18.10
N ALA A 190 15.94 2.64 19.11
CA ALA A 190 16.57 1.51 19.79
C ALA A 190 15.54 0.58 20.42
N HIS A 191 14.51 1.11 21.05
CA HIS A 191 13.39 0.32 21.57
C HIS A 191 12.62 -0.39 20.46
N LEU A 192 12.35 0.29 19.35
CA LEU A 192 11.68 -0.33 18.19
C LEU A 192 12.43 -1.57 17.70
N TRP A 193 13.74 -1.45 17.49
CA TRP A 193 14.56 -2.57 17.02
C TRP A 193 14.60 -3.72 18.03
N ASN A 194 14.56 -3.44 19.33
CA ASN A 194 14.48 -4.49 20.35
C ASN A 194 13.13 -5.20 20.32
N GLU A 195 12.01 -4.47 20.20
CA GLU A 195 10.69 -5.07 20.10
C GLU A 195 10.49 -5.83 18.78
N LEU A 196 11.03 -5.33 17.66
CA LEU A 196 11.02 -6.04 16.40
C LEU A 196 11.82 -7.35 16.49
N ALA A 197 13.02 -7.31 17.09
CA ALA A 197 13.84 -8.48 17.31
C ALA A 197 13.17 -9.50 18.26
N ALA A 198 12.30 -9.08 19.16
CA ALA A 198 11.54 -9.99 20.01
C ALA A 198 10.46 -10.75 19.19
N ILE A 199 9.75 -10.05 18.30
CA ILE A 199 8.77 -10.69 17.41
C ILE A 199 9.44 -11.63 16.40
N GLN A 200 10.65 -11.31 15.96
CA GLN A 200 11.44 -12.14 15.03
C GLN A 200 11.97 -13.46 15.65
N LYS A 201 11.81 -13.67 16.94
CA LYS A 201 12.28 -14.88 17.63
C LYS A 201 11.19 -15.92 17.88
N GLU A 202 9.94 -15.49 17.93
CA GLU A 202 8.83 -16.34 18.29
C GLU A 202 7.68 -16.16 17.31
N GLU A 203 6.98 -17.24 17.01
CA GLU A 203 5.75 -17.15 16.22
C GLU A 203 4.66 -16.38 17.00
N ILE A 204 3.87 -15.61 16.25
CA ILE A 204 2.76 -14.85 16.80
C ILE A 204 1.69 -15.79 17.35
N GLN A 205 1.10 -15.44 18.49
CA GLN A 205 0.02 -16.21 19.09
C GLN A 205 -1.15 -16.38 18.11
N LEU A 206 -1.60 -17.63 17.94
CA LEU A 206 -2.71 -17.96 17.03
C LEU A 206 -3.97 -17.15 17.30
N SER A 207 -4.26 -16.84 18.57
CA SER A 207 -5.44 -16.05 18.96
C SER A 207 -5.41 -14.60 18.40
N ILE A 208 -4.22 -14.03 18.22
CA ILE A 208 -4.06 -12.70 17.59
C ILE A 208 -4.36 -12.81 16.10
N LEU A 209 -3.79 -13.82 15.44
CA LEU A 209 -3.99 -14.04 14.01
C LEU A 209 -5.46 -14.34 13.69
N GLU A 210 -6.10 -15.21 14.42
CA GLU A 210 -7.54 -15.52 14.26
C GLU A 210 -8.42 -14.29 14.44
N LYS A 211 -8.15 -13.47 15.45
CA LYS A 211 -8.87 -12.21 15.65
C LYS A 211 -8.77 -11.29 14.43
N LEU A 212 -7.58 -11.16 13.83
CA LEU A 212 -7.36 -10.30 12.68
C LEU A 212 -8.01 -10.86 11.41
N LYS A 213 -7.95 -12.16 11.19
CA LYS A 213 -8.67 -12.84 10.10
C LYS A 213 -10.16 -12.61 10.17
N ASN A 214 -10.78 -12.83 11.34
CA ASN A 214 -12.21 -12.61 11.56
C ASN A 214 -12.60 -11.14 11.33
N LYS A 215 -11.73 -10.19 11.72
CA LYS A 215 -11.96 -8.77 11.46
C LYS A 215 -11.89 -8.48 9.96
N ASN A 216 -10.91 -9.03 9.26
CA ASN A 216 -10.75 -8.84 7.82
C ASN A 216 -11.96 -9.42 7.06
N GLU A 217 -12.38 -10.64 7.37
CA GLU A 217 -13.58 -11.25 6.81
C GLU A 217 -14.82 -10.36 6.99
N SER A 218 -15.02 -9.82 8.19
CA SER A 218 -16.11 -8.87 8.45
C SER A 218 -16.00 -7.62 7.58
N THR A 219 -14.80 -7.07 7.43
CA THR A 219 -14.55 -5.89 6.60
C THR A 219 -14.88 -6.16 5.13
N VAL A 220 -14.44 -7.30 4.59
CA VAL A 220 -14.73 -7.73 3.21
C VAL A 220 -16.24 -7.90 3.00
N CYS A 221 -16.92 -8.58 3.93
CA CYS A 221 -18.37 -8.75 3.86
C CYS A 221 -19.12 -7.41 3.84
N PHE A 222 -18.78 -6.49 4.72
CA PHE A 222 -19.43 -5.17 4.79
C PHE A 222 -19.07 -4.27 3.60
N SER A 223 -17.87 -4.35 3.05
CA SER A 223 -17.46 -3.57 1.88
C SER A 223 -18.30 -3.89 0.64
N ASN A 224 -18.80 -5.13 0.54
CA ASN A 224 -19.58 -5.60 -0.61
C ASN A 224 -21.11 -5.40 -0.48
N VAL A 225 -21.59 -4.76 0.59
CA VAL A 225 -23.04 -4.46 0.76
C VAL A 225 -23.49 -3.35 -0.19
N SER A 226 -22.66 -2.33 -0.40
CA SER A 226 -22.97 -1.21 -1.30
C SER A 226 -22.74 -1.59 -2.77
N ALA A 227 -23.72 -1.33 -3.65
CA ALA A 227 -23.57 -1.52 -5.08
C ALA A 227 -22.39 -0.71 -5.66
N SER A 228 -22.18 0.51 -5.18
CA SER A 228 -21.05 1.35 -5.58
C SER A 228 -19.71 0.72 -5.22
N HIS A 229 -19.55 0.26 -3.98
CA HIS A 229 -18.31 -0.42 -3.55
C HIS A 229 -18.10 -1.72 -4.33
N LYS A 230 -19.18 -2.50 -4.55
CA LYS A 230 -19.09 -3.72 -5.36
C LYS A 230 -18.61 -3.45 -6.79
N ALA A 231 -19.15 -2.41 -7.44
CA ALA A 231 -18.69 -2.02 -8.76
C ALA A 231 -17.22 -1.57 -8.75
N THR A 232 -16.82 -0.75 -7.77
CA THR A 232 -15.42 -0.30 -7.61
C THR A 232 -14.47 -1.48 -7.40
N ASN A 233 -14.82 -2.39 -6.49
CA ASN A 233 -13.98 -3.58 -6.19
C ASN A 233 -13.87 -4.50 -7.42
N LEU A 234 -14.97 -4.77 -8.12
CA LEU A 234 -14.93 -5.57 -9.36
C LEU A 234 -13.99 -4.96 -10.40
N GLY A 235 -14.09 -3.64 -10.63
CA GLY A 235 -13.21 -2.93 -11.56
C GLY A 235 -11.75 -2.96 -11.11
N TYR A 236 -11.51 -2.81 -9.82
CA TYR A 236 -10.16 -2.88 -9.24
C TYR A 236 -9.55 -4.28 -9.41
N TYR A 237 -10.26 -5.34 -9.03
CA TYR A 237 -9.73 -6.70 -9.17
C TYR A 237 -9.53 -7.11 -10.63
N GLU A 238 -10.42 -6.68 -11.53
CA GLU A 238 -10.21 -6.88 -12.98
C GLU A 238 -8.93 -6.18 -13.45
N SER A 239 -8.61 -5.00 -12.92
CA SER A 239 -7.35 -4.32 -13.26
C SER A 239 -6.10 -5.07 -12.77
N LEU A 240 -6.24 -5.91 -11.74
CA LEU A 240 -5.20 -6.83 -11.26
C LEU A 240 -5.16 -8.15 -12.05
N GLY A 241 -6.07 -8.34 -13.01
CA GLY A 241 -6.13 -9.49 -13.92
C GLY A 241 -7.19 -10.53 -13.61
N ASP A 242 -7.91 -10.44 -12.48
CA ASP A 242 -8.96 -11.39 -12.11
C ASP A 242 -10.05 -10.77 -11.23
N ALA A 243 -11.18 -10.40 -11.81
CA ALA A 243 -12.34 -9.89 -11.07
C ALA A 243 -12.85 -10.87 -9.99
N ASN A 244 -12.59 -12.18 -10.12
CA ASN A 244 -13.03 -13.19 -9.16
C ASN A 244 -12.29 -13.07 -7.81
N LEU A 245 -11.20 -12.30 -7.73
CA LEU A 245 -10.56 -11.98 -6.46
C LEU A 245 -11.52 -11.38 -5.43
N ILE A 246 -12.60 -10.70 -5.87
CA ILE A 246 -13.66 -10.22 -4.97
C ILE A 246 -14.32 -11.35 -4.15
N ASN A 247 -14.31 -12.59 -4.66
CA ASN A 247 -14.88 -13.75 -4.00
C ASN A 247 -13.84 -14.59 -3.23
N THR A 248 -12.56 -14.52 -3.60
CA THR A 248 -11.52 -15.44 -3.11
C THR A 248 -10.50 -14.76 -2.19
N GLU A 249 -10.50 -13.43 -2.09
CA GLU A 249 -9.53 -12.70 -1.26
C GLU A 249 -9.63 -13.08 0.22
N ALA A 250 -10.84 -13.20 0.74
CA ALA A 250 -11.05 -13.58 2.14
C ALA A 250 -10.46 -14.98 2.44
N ASP A 251 -10.60 -15.92 1.49
CA ASP A 251 -10.03 -17.27 1.62
C ASP A 251 -8.50 -17.22 1.62
N ARG A 252 -7.89 -16.43 0.74
CA ARG A 252 -6.43 -16.23 0.72
C ARG A 252 -5.90 -15.67 2.04
N ILE A 253 -6.60 -14.71 2.63
CA ILE A 253 -6.23 -14.17 3.95
C ILE A 253 -6.42 -15.23 5.04
N ALA A 254 -7.47 -16.04 4.95
CA ALA A 254 -7.73 -17.12 5.91
C ALA A 254 -6.65 -18.22 5.86
N GLU A 255 -5.99 -18.43 4.73
CA GLU A 255 -4.91 -19.40 4.56
C GLU A 255 -3.58 -18.97 5.19
N ILE A 256 -3.36 -17.67 5.43
CA ILE A 256 -2.11 -17.17 6.04
C ILE A 256 -1.90 -17.78 7.42
N THR A 257 -0.72 -18.32 7.65
CA THR A 257 -0.33 -18.99 8.91
C THR A 257 0.56 -18.10 9.79
N ALA A 258 0.74 -18.50 11.05
CA ALA A 258 1.72 -17.86 11.93
C ALA A 258 3.16 -17.97 11.36
N ALA A 259 3.46 -19.06 10.67
CA ALA A 259 4.75 -19.24 10.00
C ALA A 259 4.97 -18.25 8.84
N ASP A 260 3.91 -17.88 8.09
CA ASP A 260 4.00 -16.86 7.04
C ASP A 260 4.30 -15.49 7.65
N ILE A 261 3.60 -15.13 8.72
CA ILE A 261 3.87 -13.89 9.46
C ILE A 261 5.30 -13.89 10.02
N PHE A 262 5.75 -15.02 10.60
CA PHE A 262 7.12 -15.17 11.10
C PHE A 262 8.16 -15.03 9.98
N ARG A 263 7.89 -15.55 8.79
CA ARG A 263 8.75 -15.43 7.62
C ARG A 263 8.88 -13.97 7.18
N VAL A 264 7.77 -13.25 6.98
CA VAL A 264 7.81 -11.88 6.48
C VAL A 264 8.34 -10.87 7.52
N VAL A 265 8.11 -11.08 8.81
CA VAL A 265 8.71 -10.21 9.84
C VAL A 265 10.24 -10.31 9.85
N ASN A 266 10.80 -11.49 9.51
CA ASN A 266 12.24 -11.69 9.37
C ASN A 266 12.85 -11.06 8.10
N MET A 267 12.03 -10.57 7.17
CA MET A 267 12.48 -9.78 6.03
C MET A 267 12.70 -8.29 6.41
N LEU A 268 12.14 -7.83 7.54
CA LEU A 268 12.29 -6.45 8.04
C LEU A 268 13.61 -6.32 8.81
N ARG A 269 14.71 -6.11 8.10
CA ARG A 269 16.06 -6.05 8.69
C ARG A 269 16.63 -4.63 8.65
N LYS A 270 17.64 -4.39 9.52
CA LYS A 270 18.38 -3.11 9.56
C LYS A 270 19.24 -2.87 8.32
N ASP A 271 19.69 -3.93 7.68
CA ASP A 271 20.60 -3.84 6.53
C ASP A 271 19.89 -3.55 5.20
N ASN A 272 18.55 -3.62 5.16
CA ASN A 272 17.75 -3.34 3.96
C ASN A 272 16.62 -2.31 4.19
N VAL A 273 16.69 -1.53 5.28
CA VAL A 273 15.69 -0.52 5.60
C VAL A 273 15.97 0.83 4.93
N ASN A 274 14.93 1.55 4.61
CA ASN A 274 14.96 2.96 4.25
C ASN A 274 14.44 3.78 5.45
N THR A 275 15.24 4.69 5.93
CA THR A 275 14.96 5.49 7.12
C THR A 275 14.89 6.96 6.77
#